data_28330c305f4f739430bd9516fb6b4a89
#
_entry.id   28330c305f4f739430bd9516fb6b4a89
#
_cell.length_a   1.000
_cell.length_b   1.000
_cell.length_c   1.000
_cell.angle_alpha   90.00
_cell.angle_beta   90.00
_cell.angle_gamma   90.00
#
_symmetry.space_group_name_H-M   'P 1'
#
loop_
_entity.id
_entity.type
_entity.pdbx_description
1 polymer ?
#
loop_
_entity_poly.entity_id
_entity_poly.type
_entity_poly.pdbx_seq_one_letter_code
_entity_poly.pdbx_strand_id
1 'polypeptide(L)'
;EMDQIIAERAGMSISDIFETYGEQYFRDCETNLLIEMQSRTNVVISCGGGTPMRECNVVEMKKNGRVVLLTAKPETILDRVKDSHDRPLIENKPFRLLRI
;
A
#
# COMPACT_ATOMS: atom_id res chain seq x y z
N GLU A 1 -7.65 1.48 -5.89
CA GLU A 1 -6.34 1.45 -5.20
C GLU A 1 -6.47 2.00 -3.80
N MET A 2 -5.92 1.30 -2.83
CA MET A 2 -6.06 1.68 -1.42
C MET A 2 -5.45 3.04 -1.09
N ASP A 3 -4.29 3.34 -1.61
CA ASP A 3 -3.61 4.61 -1.33
C ASP A 3 -4.44 5.82 -1.74
N GLN A 4 -5.09 5.74 -2.89
CA GLN A 4 -5.95 6.82 -3.37
C GLN A 4 -7.13 7.07 -2.43
N ILE A 5 -7.75 6.02 -1.95
CA ILE A 5 -8.87 6.13 -1.02
C ILE A 5 -8.43 6.75 0.29
N ILE A 6 -7.28 6.32 0.81
CA ILE A 6 -6.73 6.87 2.06
C ILE A 6 -6.43 8.36 1.90
N ALA A 7 -5.78 8.74 0.79
CA ALA A 7 -5.45 10.14 0.53
C ALA A 7 -6.72 11.01 0.40
N GLU A 8 -7.72 10.52 -0.31
CA GLU A 8 -8.99 11.23 -0.47
C GLU A 8 -9.70 11.44 0.88
N ARG A 9 -9.76 10.42 1.70
CA ARG A 9 -10.39 10.50 3.02
C ARG A 9 -9.65 11.42 3.97
N ALA A 10 -8.32 11.46 3.88
CA ALA A 10 -7.50 12.34 4.71
C ALA A 10 -7.49 13.79 4.20
N GLY A 11 -7.86 14.01 2.94
CA GLY A 11 -7.79 15.33 2.34
C GLY A 11 -6.38 15.82 2.09
N MET A 12 -5.41 14.92 1.97
CA MET A 12 -4.01 15.26 1.75
C MET A 12 -3.28 14.12 1.05
N SER A 13 -2.10 14.42 0.51
CA SER A 13 -1.28 13.41 -0.17
C SER A 13 -0.74 12.39 0.83
N ILE A 14 -0.31 11.23 0.32
CA ILE A 14 0.31 10.21 1.16
C ILE A 14 1.58 10.75 1.85
N SER A 15 2.39 11.53 1.11
CA SER A 15 3.57 12.18 1.68
C SER A 15 3.22 13.07 2.86
N ASP A 16 2.15 13.85 2.73
CA ASP A 16 1.69 14.73 3.80
C ASP A 16 1.17 13.96 5.00
N ILE A 17 0.51 12.83 4.77
CA ILE A 17 0.07 11.95 5.87
C ILE A 17 1.27 11.46 6.65
N PHE A 18 2.33 11.02 5.97
CA PHE A 18 3.56 10.56 6.63
C PHE A 18 4.21 11.67 7.44
N GLU A 19 4.30 12.87 6.88
CA GLU A 19 4.91 14.02 7.58
C GLU A 19 4.09 14.47 8.78
N THR A 20 2.77 14.51 8.64
CA THR A 20 1.87 15.06 9.67
C THR A 20 1.60 14.05 10.78
N TYR A 21 1.33 12.81 10.43
CA TYR A 21 0.86 11.79 11.37
C TYR A 21 1.83 10.62 11.56
N GLY A 22 2.79 10.45 10.67
CA GLY A 22 3.77 9.37 10.74
C GLY A 22 3.36 8.09 10.04
N GLU A 23 4.32 7.18 9.89
CA GLU A 23 4.12 5.91 9.19
C GLU A 23 3.10 5.02 9.89
N GLN A 24 3.16 4.93 11.21
CA GLN A 24 2.24 4.08 11.98
C GLN A 24 0.78 4.45 11.73
N TYR A 25 0.49 5.74 11.70
CA TYR A 25 -0.86 6.22 11.40
C TYR A 25 -1.32 5.75 10.02
N PHE A 26 -0.44 5.88 9.03
CA PHE A 26 -0.77 5.42 7.66
C PHE A 26 -1.01 3.91 7.62
N ARG A 27 -0.18 3.13 8.33
CA ARG A 27 -0.35 1.67 8.39
C ARG A 27 -1.67 1.29 9.04
N ASP A 28 -2.08 2.02 10.05
CA ASP A 28 -3.38 1.81 10.68
C ASP A 28 -4.53 2.14 9.72
N CYS A 29 -4.38 3.18 8.89
CA CYS A 29 -5.35 3.49 7.85
C CYS A 29 -5.46 2.37 6.83
N GLU A 30 -4.35 1.77 6.42
CA GLU A 30 -4.36 0.64 5.51
C GLU A 30 -5.11 -0.55 6.11
N THR A 31 -4.83 -0.88 7.35
CA THR A 31 -5.48 -1.99 8.05
C THR A 31 -6.99 -1.76 8.16
N ASN A 32 -7.40 -0.57 8.58
CA ASN A 32 -8.81 -0.24 8.74
C ASN A 32 -9.57 -0.28 7.41
N LEU A 33 -8.96 0.22 6.34
CA LEU A 33 -9.55 0.16 5.01
C LEU A 33 -9.70 -1.28 4.53
N LEU A 34 -8.68 -2.10 4.77
CA LEU A 34 -8.71 -3.50 4.38
C LEU A 34 -9.84 -4.25 5.09
N ILE A 35 -10.02 -4.01 6.37
CA ILE A 35 -11.12 -4.59 7.15
C ILE A 35 -12.47 -4.15 6.58
N GLU A 36 -12.61 -2.87 6.26
CA GLU A 36 -13.83 -2.32 5.67
C GLU A 36 -14.16 -3.00 4.34
N MET A 37 -13.14 -3.28 3.53
CA MET A 37 -13.33 -3.90 2.21
C MET A 37 -13.77 -5.37 2.28
N GLN A 38 -13.65 -6.03 3.42
CA GLN A 38 -14.05 -7.43 3.55
C GLN A 38 -15.55 -7.66 3.32
N SER A 39 -16.36 -6.64 3.47
CA SER A 39 -17.82 -6.73 3.22
C SER A 39 -18.18 -6.61 1.74
N ARG A 40 -17.24 -6.25 0.89
CA ARG A 40 -17.48 -6.07 -0.54
C ARG A 40 -17.15 -7.33 -1.32
N THR A 41 -17.89 -7.54 -2.41
CA THR A 41 -17.69 -8.66 -3.33
C THR A 41 -17.44 -8.13 -4.74
N ASN A 42 -16.80 -8.96 -5.56
CA ASN A 42 -16.50 -8.64 -6.96
C ASN A 42 -15.63 -7.38 -7.10
N VAL A 43 -14.67 -7.22 -6.21
CA VAL A 43 -13.73 -6.10 -6.25
C VAL A 43 -12.29 -6.59 -6.34
N VAL A 44 -11.46 -5.79 -6.97
CA VAL A 44 -10.01 -6.00 -7.00
C VAL A 44 -9.39 -4.91 -6.15
N ILE A 45 -8.61 -5.33 -5.15
CA ILE A 45 -7.94 -4.41 -4.25
C ILE A 45 -6.47 -4.33 -4.63
N SER A 46 -6.03 -3.14 -5.02
CA SER A 46 -4.62 -2.87 -5.28
C SER A 46 -4.05 -2.23 -4.02
N CYS A 47 -3.12 -2.92 -3.37
CA CYS A 47 -2.50 -2.43 -2.14
C CYS A 47 -1.03 -2.09 -2.35
N GLY A 48 -0.52 -1.19 -1.51
CA GLY A 48 0.89 -0.84 -1.52
C GLY A 48 1.77 -1.98 -1.02
N GLY A 49 3.07 -1.90 -1.30
CA GLY A 49 4.03 -2.93 -0.90
C GLY A 49 4.17 -3.09 0.61
N GLY A 50 3.86 -2.06 1.38
CA GLY A 50 3.90 -2.14 2.84
C GLY A 50 2.70 -2.82 3.48
N THR A 51 1.57 -2.90 2.78
CA THR A 51 0.35 -3.51 3.31
C THR A 51 0.54 -4.98 3.70
N PRO A 52 1.11 -5.84 2.84
CA PRO A 52 1.30 -7.25 3.19
C PRO A 52 2.45 -7.50 4.19
N MET A 53 3.19 -6.48 4.57
CA MET A 53 4.26 -6.61 5.56
C MET A 53 3.72 -6.69 6.99
N ARG A 54 2.47 -6.37 7.21
CA ARG A 54 1.80 -6.50 8.50
C ARG A 54 1.01 -7.80 8.52
N GLU A 55 1.32 -8.68 9.47
CA GLU A 55 0.72 -10.02 9.52
C GLU A 55 -0.80 -10.01 9.63
N CYS A 56 -1.35 -9.10 10.43
CA CYS A 56 -2.80 -9.00 10.57
C CYS A 56 -3.49 -8.64 9.25
N ASN A 57 -2.83 -7.88 8.39
CA ASN A 57 -3.36 -7.55 7.07
C ASN A 57 -3.41 -8.79 6.17
N VAL A 58 -2.37 -9.62 6.23
CA VAL A 58 -2.34 -10.87 5.44
C VAL A 58 -3.47 -11.80 5.86
N VAL A 59 -3.72 -11.91 7.15
CA VAL A 59 -4.82 -12.72 7.67
C VAL A 59 -6.17 -12.20 7.14
N GLU A 60 -6.38 -10.88 7.18
CA GLU A 60 -7.60 -10.28 6.65
C GLU A 60 -7.77 -10.54 5.15
N MET A 61 -6.70 -10.35 4.36
CA MET A 61 -6.72 -10.58 2.92
C MET A 61 -7.17 -11.99 2.56
N LYS A 62 -6.75 -12.98 3.32
CA LYS A 62 -7.00 -14.39 3.03
C LYS A 62 -8.36 -14.89 3.50
N LYS A 63 -9.08 -14.14 4.32
CA LYS A 63 -10.38 -14.57 4.85
C LYS A 63 -11.41 -14.79 3.76
N ASN A 64 -11.56 -13.84 2.84
CA ASN A 64 -12.62 -13.87 1.83
C ASN A 64 -12.11 -13.63 0.42
N GLY A 65 -10.81 -13.72 0.19
CA GLY A 65 -10.24 -13.41 -1.11
C GLY A 65 -8.99 -14.20 -1.42
N ARG A 66 -8.44 -13.94 -2.59
CA ARG A 66 -7.17 -14.50 -3.03
C ARG A 66 -6.15 -13.37 -3.14
N VAL A 67 -4.95 -13.66 -2.68
CA VAL A 67 -3.83 -12.72 -2.77
C VAL A 67 -2.99 -13.09 -3.98
N VAL A 68 -2.75 -12.09 -4.85
CA VAL A 68 -1.91 -12.26 -6.03
C VAL A 68 -0.72 -11.33 -5.89
N LEU A 69 0.48 -11.89 -6.00
CA LEU A 69 1.71 -11.11 -5.99
C LEU A 69 2.19 -10.94 -7.42
N LEU A 70 2.28 -9.68 -7.84
CA LEU A 70 2.85 -9.34 -9.15
C LEU A 70 4.35 -9.14 -8.97
N THR A 71 5.14 -9.85 -9.78
CA THR A 71 6.59 -9.76 -9.73
C THR A 71 7.14 -9.20 -11.02
N ALA A 72 8.27 -8.50 -10.93
CA ALA A 72 9.01 -7.99 -12.07
C ALA A 72 10.50 -7.97 -11.70
N LYS A 73 11.37 -7.84 -12.72
CA LYS A 73 12.79 -7.66 -12.44
C LYS A 73 12.99 -6.37 -11.65
N PRO A 74 13.96 -6.34 -10.72
CA PRO A 74 14.22 -5.13 -9.93
C PRO A 74 14.42 -3.87 -10.78
N GLU A 75 15.13 -3.98 -11.89
CA GLU A 75 15.36 -2.86 -12.80
C GLU A 75 14.06 -2.32 -13.39
N THR A 76 13.14 -3.21 -13.73
CA THR A 76 11.83 -2.84 -14.27
C THR A 76 11.01 -2.09 -13.22
N ILE A 77 11.03 -2.54 -11.98
CA ILE A 77 10.32 -1.88 -10.89
C ILE A 77 10.88 -0.48 -10.65
N LEU A 78 12.19 -0.35 -10.54
CA LEU A 78 12.84 0.94 -10.33
C LEU A 78 12.55 1.91 -11.48
N ASP A 79 12.55 1.42 -12.72
CA ASP A 79 12.27 2.21 -13.89
C ASP A 79 10.85 2.77 -13.89
N ARG A 80 9.89 1.96 -13.44
CA ARG A 80 8.49 2.37 -13.38
C ARG A 80 8.19 3.39 -12.28
N VAL A 81 8.93 3.36 -11.18
CA VAL A 81 8.63 4.22 -10.02
C VAL A 81 9.49 5.48 -9.93
N LYS A 82 10.57 5.58 -10.70
CA LYS A 82 11.46 6.75 -10.64
C LYS A 82 10.77 8.08 -10.96
N ASP A 83 9.69 8.04 -11.72
CA ASP A 83 8.90 9.21 -12.07
C ASP A 83 7.70 9.42 -11.15
N SER A 84 7.54 8.58 -10.14
CA SER A 84 6.43 8.66 -9.19
C SER A 84 6.87 9.40 -7.93
N HIS A 85 6.14 10.46 -7.58
CA HIS A 85 6.45 11.29 -6.41
C HIS A 85 5.50 11.04 -5.24
N ASP A 86 4.57 10.13 -5.36
CA ASP A 86 3.61 9.78 -4.32
C ASP A 86 3.98 8.50 -3.56
N ARG A 87 5.27 8.12 -3.59
CA ARG A 87 5.78 6.93 -2.92
C ARG A 87 7.00 7.26 -2.07
N PRO A 88 6.78 7.91 -0.92
CA PRO A 88 7.88 8.47 -0.13
C PRO A 88 8.89 7.44 0.37
N LEU A 89 8.48 6.22 0.68
CA LEU A 89 9.40 5.18 1.12
C LEU A 89 10.31 4.69 -0.01
N ILE A 90 9.79 4.67 -1.23
CA ILE A 90 10.56 4.28 -2.41
C ILE A 90 11.57 5.35 -2.78
N GLU A 91 11.18 6.63 -2.74
CA GLU A 91 12.07 7.75 -3.04
C GLU A 91 13.28 7.78 -2.12
N ASN A 92 13.09 7.47 -0.84
CA ASN A 92 14.14 7.50 0.16
C ASN A 92 14.87 6.17 0.34
N LYS A 93 14.23 5.06 -0.02
CA LYS A 93 14.76 3.71 0.20
C LYS A 93 14.39 2.79 -0.97
N PRO A 94 14.88 3.10 -2.19
CA PRO A 94 14.47 2.35 -3.39
C PRO A 94 14.76 0.85 -3.31
N PHE A 95 15.77 0.43 -2.56
CA PHE A 95 16.13 -0.98 -2.44
C PHE A 95 15.10 -1.81 -1.68
N ARG A 96 14.17 -1.20 -0.96
CA ARG A 96 13.09 -1.94 -0.31
C ARG A 96 12.15 -2.60 -1.30
N LEU A 97 12.00 -2.03 -2.49
CA LEU A 97 11.18 -2.63 -3.54
C LEU A 97 11.71 -3.98 -3.99
N LEU A 98 13.02 -4.18 -3.91
CA LEU A 98 13.64 -5.41 -4.37
C LEU A 98 13.28 -6.62 -3.50
N ARG A 99 12.67 -6.40 -2.35
CA ARG A 99 12.28 -7.44 -1.40
C ARG A 99 10.79 -7.78 -1.47
N ILE A 100 10.05 -7.01 -2.23
CA ILE A 100 8.63 -7.24 -2.41
C ILE A 100 8.42 -8.27 -3.51
#